data_91e0dbb6618c76193acc26a3f4560002
#
_entry.id   91e0dbb6618c76193acc26a3f4560002
#
_cell.length_a   1.000
_cell.length_b   1.000
_cell.length_c   1.000
_cell.angle_alpha   90.00
_cell.angle_beta   90.00
_cell.angle_gamma   90.00
#
_symmetry.space_group_name_H-M   'P 1'
#
loop_
_entity.id
_entity.type
_entity.pdbx_description
1 polymer ?
#
loop_
_entity_poly.entity_id
_entity_poly.type
_entity_poly.pdbx_seq_one_letter_code
_entity_poly.pdbx_strand_id
1 'polypeptide(L)'
;WLWGAAACSALLAFMLLVRPVLIDPLFNTYKPLEHGPVRSAVLTMAQSNGVPADEVYAFDASRQTKRISANVSGLGSTAAVRLNDNLLNRTSLPEIRAVMAHELGHYVLNHAPKMLMQFGLLILFGLPFCHWAMRRLFARYGHRWGTQAVADVASLPLLAAVFSVFMLAVTPAFNSIIRIQEIEADR
;
A
#
# COMPACT_ATOMS: atom_id res chain seq x y z
N TRP A 1 19.52 6.89 -13.08
CA TRP A 1 18.71 5.95 -12.30
C TRP A 1 18.61 6.30 -10.81
N LEU A 2 19.69 6.77 -10.18
CA LEU A 2 19.70 7.15 -8.76
C LEU A 2 18.61 8.18 -8.43
N TRP A 3 18.53 9.26 -9.19
CA TRP A 3 17.47 10.27 -9.01
C TRP A 3 16.07 9.70 -9.25
N GLY A 4 15.92 8.78 -10.23
CA GLY A 4 14.68 8.06 -10.46
C GLY A 4 14.28 7.18 -9.28
N ALA A 5 15.24 6.43 -8.70
CA ALA A 5 14.99 5.62 -7.51
C ALA A 5 14.62 6.48 -6.31
N ALA A 6 15.33 7.58 -6.07
CA ALA A 6 15.02 8.51 -4.99
C ALA A 6 13.61 9.12 -5.15
N ALA A 7 13.27 9.59 -6.37
CA ALA A 7 11.96 10.16 -6.66
C ALA A 7 10.83 9.14 -6.50
N CYS A 8 10.98 7.92 -7.02
CA CYS A 8 9.98 6.86 -6.87
C CYS A 8 9.79 6.44 -5.41
N SER A 9 10.88 6.32 -4.65
CA SER A 9 10.81 5.98 -3.23
C SER A 9 10.18 7.10 -2.41
N ALA A 10 10.52 8.36 -2.70
CA ALA A 10 9.90 9.53 -2.06
C ALA A 10 8.40 9.62 -2.39
N LEU A 11 8.01 9.37 -3.65
CA LEU A 11 6.61 9.33 -4.04
C LEU A 11 5.85 8.19 -3.34
N LEU A 12 6.44 7.01 -3.22
CA LEU A 12 5.86 5.88 -2.50
C LEU A 12 5.64 6.23 -1.02
N ALA A 13 6.66 6.79 -0.35
CA ALA A 13 6.56 7.23 1.03
C ALA A 13 5.49 8.33 1.19
N PHE A 14 5.48 9.31 0.28
CA PHE A 14 4.49 10.38 0.26
C PHE A 14 3.07 9.81 0.12
N MET A 15 2.84 8.88 -0.82
CA MET A 15 1.53 8.25 -1.00
C MET A 15 1.08 7.49 0.24
N LEU A 16 1.97 6.73 0.89
CA LEU A 16 1.63 5.98 2.10
C LEU A 16 1.31 6.87 3.30
N LEU A 17 2.03 7.99 3.46
CA LEU A 17 1.89 8.88 4.61
C LEU A 17 0.81 9.94 4.41
N VAL A 18 0.72 10.48 3.21
CA VAL A 18 -0.11 11.67 2.92
C VAL A 18 -1.50 11.30 2.45
N ARG A 19 -1.64 10.19 1.72
CA ARG A 19 -2.93 9.73 1.21
C ARG A 19 -4.03 9.66 2.30
N PRO A 20 -3.83 8.98 3.45
CA PRO A 20 -4.88 8.85 4.45
C PRO A 20 -5.27 10.18 5.12
N VAL A 21 -4.39 11.18 5.06
CA VAL A 21 -4.60 12.49 5.72
C VAL A 21 -5.16 13.53 4.76
N LEU A 22 -4.67 13.58 3.53
CA LEU A 22 -5.04 14.65 2.57
C LEU A 22 -5.91 14.15 1.42
N ILE A 23 -5.67 12.94 0.91
CA ILE A 23 -6.35 12.44 -0.29
C ILE A 23 -7.68 11.77 0.09
N ASP A 24 -7.66 10.85 1.04
CA ASP A 24 -8.87 10.12 1.41
C ASP A 24 -10.02 11.01 1.89
N PRO A 25 -9.80 12.12 2.64
CA PRO A 25 -10.86 13.05 3.02
C PRO A 25 -11.49 13.83 1.86
N LEU A 26 -10.82 13.93 0.70
CA LEU A 26 -11.40 14.55 -0.50
C LEU A 26 -12.49 13.66 -1.13
N PHE A 27 -12.41 12.37 -0.93
CA PHE A 27 -13.29 11.38 -1.54
C PHE A 27 -14.32 10.79 -0.57
N ASN A 28 -14.06 10.87 0.74
CA ASN A 28 -14.91 10.28 1.77
C ASN A 28 -15.17 11.28 2.90
N THR A 29 -16.37 11.22 3.44
CA THR A 29 -16.74 11.98 4.63
C THR A 29 -16.51 11.12 5.87
N TYR A 30 -15.62 11.57 6.74
CA TYR A 30 -15.32 10.89 8.01
C TYR A 30 -16.13 11.51 9.13
N LYS A 31 -16.84 10.66 9.90
CA LYS A 31 -17.61 11.08 11.08
C LYS A 31 -17.21 10.21 12.27
N PRO A 32 -17.06 10.77 13.47
CA PRO A 32 -16.92 9.95 14.66
C PRO A 32 -18.06 8.94 14.75
N LEU A 33 -17.71 7.67 15.04
CA LEU A 33 -18.71 6.64 15.22
C LEU A 33 -19.46 6.89 16.53
N GLU A 34 -20.78 6.85 16.47
CA GLU A 34 -21.65 7.03 17.65
C GLU A 34 -21.33 6.00 18.74
N HIS A 35 -21.62 6.40 19.98
CA HIS A 35 -21.45 5.50 21.12
C HIS A 35 -22.36 4.27 20.98
N GLY A 36 -21.75 3.08 21.07
CA GLY A 36 -22.46 1.83 20.89
C GLY A 36 -21.53 0.62 21.01
N PRO A 37 -22.11 -0.59 20.86
CA PRO A 37 -21.36 -1.84 21.05
C PRO A 37 -20.19 -2.00 20.07
N VAL A 38 -20.33 -1.52 18.84
CA VAL A 38 -19.24 -1.57 17.84
C VAL A 38 -18.08 -0.69 18.25
N ARG A 39 -18.35 0.60 18.58
CA ARG A 39 -17.29 1.53 19.00
C ARG A 39 -16.56 1.02 20.23
N SER A 40 -17.29 0.59 21.24
CA SER A 40 -16.70 0.06 22.50
C SER A 40 -15.84 -1.17 22.24
N ALA A 41 -16.33 -2.13 21.43
CA ALA A 41 -15.59 -3.34 21.11
C ALA A 41 -14.29 -3.03 20.37
N VAL A 42 -14.35 -2.15 19.36
CA VAL A 42 -13.19 -1.76 18.54
C VAL A 42 -12.13 -1.02 19.38
N LEU A 43 -12.55 -0.06 20.20
CA LEU A 43 -11.60 0.66 21.08
C LEU A 43 -10.96 -0.27 22.10
N THR A 44 -11.74 -1.18 22.71
CA THR A 44 -11.18 -2.18 23.65
C THR A 44 -10.15 -3.05 22.96
N MET A 45 -10.41 -3.51 21.74
CA MET A 45 -9.45 -4.31 20.95
C MET A 45 -8.18 -3.50 20.64
N ALA A 46 -8.32 -2.26 20.20
CA ALA A 46 -7.18 -1.41 19.88
C ALA A 46 -6.30 -1.19 21.13
N GLN A 47 -6.90 -0.80 22.24
CA GLN A 47 -6.19 -0.54 23.49
C GLN A 47 -5.52 -1.80 24.06
N SER A 48 -6.21 -2.96 24.03
CA SER A 48 -5.63 -4.23 24.52
C SER A 48 -4.43 -4.70 23.67
N ASN A 49 -4.31 -4.24 22.44
CA ASN A 49 -3.17 -4.51 21.55
C ASN A 49 -2.14 -3.35 21.52
N GLY A 50 -2.23 -2.40 22.46
CA GLY A 50 -1.28 -1.30 22.58
C GLY A 50 -1.38 -0.25 21.48
N VAL A 51 -2.48 -0.23 20.73
CA VAL A 51 -2.75 0.80 19.72
C VAL A 51 -3.42 2.00 20.41
N PRO A 52 -2.78 3.18 20.41
CA PRO A 52 -3.27 4.36 21.12
C PRO A 52 -4.36 5.08 20.31
N ALA A 53 -5.43 4.35 19.96
CA ALA A 53 -6.57 4.92 19.26
C ALA A 53 -7.61 5.39 20.27
N ASP A 54 -7.91 6.68 20.26
CA ASP A 54 -8.93 7.28 21.12
C ASP A 54 -10.27 7.39 20.44
N GLU A 55 -10.27 7.37 19.09
CA GLU A 55 -11.48 7.56 18.29
C GLU A 55 -11.62 6.51 17.18
N VAL A 56 -12.88 6.19 16.91
CA VAL A 56 -13.29 5.35 15.78
C VAL A 56 -14.12 6.23 14.84
N TYR A 57 -13.78 6.20 13.57
CA TYR A 57 -14.49 6.96 12.53
C TYR A 57 -15.25 6.02 11.60
N ALA A 58 -16.44 6.44 11.19
CA ALA A 58 -17.16 5.87 10.07
C ALA A 58 -16.93 6.71 8.81
N PHE A 59 -16.89 6.09 7.62
CA PHE A 59 -16.81 6.80 6.35
C PHE A 59 -17.71 6.19 5.27
N ASP A 60 -18.16 7.02 4.33
CA ASP A 60 -19.18 6.75 3.34
C ASP A 60 -18.66 6.09 2.05
N ALA A 61 -17.98 4.96 2.17
CA ALA A 61 -17.42 4.23 1.02
C ALA A 61 -18.48 3.63 0.08
N SER A 62 -19.71 3.43 0.55
CA SER A 62 -20.82 2.88 -0.25
C SER A 62 -21.14 3.71 -1.50
N ARG A 63 -20.76 4.99 -1.51
CA ARG A 63 -20.86 5.88 -2.68
C ARG A 63 -19.95 5.46 -3.84
N GLN A 64 -18.87 4.73 -3.55
CA GLN A 64 -17.82 4.38 -4.52
C GLN A 64 -17.70 2.89 -4.72
N THR A 65 -17.92 2.09 -3.69
CA THR A 65 -17.70 0.64 -3.70
C THR A 65 -18.66 -0.10 -2.78
N LYS A 66 -18.89 -1.38 -3.07
CA LYS A 66 -19.63 -2.29 -2.20
C LYS A 66 -18.71 -3.12 -1.28
N ARG A 67 -17.42 -2.88 -1.30
CA ARG A 67 -16.46 -3.65 -0.50
C ARG A 67 -16.56 -3.28 0.97
N ILE A 68 -16.46 -4.29 1.81
CA ILE A 68 -16.27 -4.15 3.25
C ILE A 68 -14.80 -3.77 3.46
N SER A 69 -14.55 -2.75 4.28
CA SER A 69 -13.19 -2.31 4.57
C SER A 69 -13.11 -1.64 5.93
N ALA A 70 -12.01 -1.89 6.61
CA ALA A 70 -11.57 -1.14 7.76
C ALA A 70 -10.09 -0.77 7.58
N ASN A 71 -9.59 0.18 8.31
CA ASN A 71 -8.15 0.42 8.42
C ASN A 71 -7.79 1.02 9.78
N VAL A 72 -6.56 0.78 10.18
CA VAL A 72 -5.92 1.44 11.31
C VAL A 72 -4.74 2.22 10.75
N SER A 73 -4.72 3.53 10.94
CA SER A 73 -3.68 4.39 10.37
C SER A 73 -3.38 5.55 11.30
N GLY A 74 -2.20 6.13 11.11
CA GLY A 74 -1.62 7.14 12.00
C GLY A 74 -0.39 6.60 12.72
N LEU A 75 0.36 7.47 13.36
CA LEU A 75 1.57 7.14 14.11
C LEU A 75 1.43 7.64 15.55
N GLY A 76 1.65 6.76 16.52
CA GLY A 76 1.53 7.11 17.93
C GLY A 76 0.17 7.72 18.26
N SER A 77 0.16 8.91 18.86
CA SER A 77 -1.07 9.60 19.29
C SER A 77 -2.02 10.01 18.13
N THR A 78 -1.63 9.85 16.89
CA THR A 78 -2.50 10.11 15.73
C THR A 78 -3.18 8.85 15.21
N ALA A 79 -2.99 7.69 15.86
CA ALA A 79 -3.61 6.44 15.46
C ALA A 79 -5.14 6.57 15.52
N ALA A 80 -5.78 6.21 14.43
CA ALA A 80 -7.23 6.23 14.32
C ALA A 80 -7.73 4.99 13.60
N VAL A 81 -8.83 4.46 14.08
CA VAL A 81 -9.56 3.36 13.45
C VAL A 81 -10.63 3.92 12.55
N ARG A 82 -10.73 3.42 11.33
CA ARG A 82 -11.72 3.84 10.34
C ARG A 82 -12.47 2.63 9.81
N LEU A 83 -13.80 2.67 9.91
CA LEU A 83 -14.71 1.63 9.43
C LEU A 83 -15.56 2.19 8.30
N ASN A 84 -15.69 1.46 7.21
CA ASN A 84 -16.62 1.91 6.18
C ASN A 84 -18.06 1.55 6.52
N ASP A 85 -19.01 2.30 5.94
CA ASP A 85 -20.43 2.12 6.10
C ASP A 85 -20.92 0.75 5.59
N ASN A 86 -20.27 0.17 4.58
CA ASN A 86 -20.59 -1.19 4.14
C ASN A 86 -20.30 -2.24 5.22
N LEU A 87 -19.20 -2.10 5.98
CA LEU A 87 -18.87 -2.98 7.10
C LEU A 87 -19.91 -2.82 8.21
N LEU A 88 -20.23 -1.58 8.57
CA LEU A 88 -21.18 -1.29 9.65
C LEU A 88 -22.61 -1.78 9.34
N ASN A 89 -23.05 -1.66 8.09
CA ASN A 89 -24.44 -1.95 7.70
C ASN A 89 -24.66 -3.39 7.25
N ARG A 90 -23.63 -4.14 6.90
CA ARG A 90 -23.77 -5.45 6.23
C ARG A 90 -23.15 -6.61 7.01
N THR A 91 -22.50 -6.32 8.14
CA THR A 91 -21.86 -7.35 8.95
C THR A 91 -22.28 -7.27 10.41
N SER A 92 -22.21 -8.40 11.08
CA SER A 92 -22.45 -8.54 12.52
C SER A 92 -21.26 -8.08 13.35
N LEU A 93 -21.48 -7.81 14.64
CA LEU A 93 -20.40 -7.44 15.56
C LEU A 93 -19.23 -8.46 15.62
N PRO A 94 -19.47 -9.79 15.63
CA PRO A 94 -18.38 -10.76 15.54
C PRO A 94 -17.54 -10.64 14.26
N GLU A 95 -18.17 -10.40 13.12
CA GLU A 95 -17.49 -10.20 11.84
C GLU A 95 -16.67 -8.90 11.83
N ILE A 96 -17.24 -7.81 12.38
CA ILE A 96 -16.48 -6.55 12.56
C ILE A 96 -15.24 -6.79 13.43
N ARG A 97 -15.36 -7.55 14.52
CA ARG A 97 -14.23 -7.90 15.37
C ARG A 97 -13.15 -8.70 14.63
N ALA A 98 -13.55 -9.66 13.79
CA ALA A 98 -12.62 -10.45 13.00
C ALA A 98 -11.83 -9.57 12.01
N VAL A 99 -12.54 -8.69 11.27
CA VAL A 99 -11.90 -7.72 10.37
C VAL A 99 -10.96 -6.80 11.14
N MET A 100 -11.39 -6.30 12.29
CA MET A 100 -10.57 -5.41 13.10
C MET A 100 -9.35 -6.09 13.71
N ALA A 101 -9.44 -7.37 14.10
CA ALA A 101 -8.29 -8.12 14.60
C ALA A 101 -7.19 -8.21 13.52
N HIS A 102 -7.58 -8.50 12.27
CA HIS A 102 -6.69 -8.50 11.13
C HIS A 102 -6.02 -7.14 10.88
N GLU A 103 -6.81 -6.06 10.82
CA GLU A 103 -6.28 -4.70 10.61
C GLU A 103 -5.34 -4.23 11.73
N LEU A 104 -5.68 -4.57 12.98
CA LEU A 104 -4.82 -4.31 14.13
C LEU A 104 -3.51 -5.12 14.04
N GLY A 105 -3.57 -6.36 13.53
CA GLY A 105 -2.40 -7.18 13.23
C GLY A 105 -1.43 -6.47 12.30
N HIS A 106 -1.93 -5.91 11.19
CA HIS A 106 -1.10 -5.11 10.28
C HIS A 106 -0.44 -3.91 10.96
N TYR A 107 -1.17 -3.22 11.82
CA TYR A 107 -0.65 -2.05 12.52
C TYR A 107 0.44 -2.44 13.55
N VAL A 108 0.14 -3.40 14.43
CA VAL A 108 1.04 -3.84 15.52
C VAL A 108 2.33 -4.46 14.97
N LEU A 109 2.22 -5.25 13.89
CA LEU A 109 3.35 -5.88 13.23
C LEU A 109 4.15 -4.94 12.31
N ASN A 110 3.75 -3.66 12.22
CA ASN A 110 4.43 -2.65 11.42
C ASN A 110 4.53 -3.04 9.92
N HIS A 111 3.46 -3.59 9.35
CA HIS A 111 3.48 -4.04 7.95
C HIS A 111 3.66 -2.87 6.98
N ALA A 112 3.10 -1.69 7.24
CA ALA A 112 3.27 -0.51 6.37
C ALA A 112 4.74 -0.07 6.21
N PRO A 113 5.54 0.16 7.27
CA PRO A 113 6.97 0.44 7.12
C PRO A 113 7.77 -0.74 6.55
N LYS A 114 7.41 -1.99 6.85
CA LYS A 114 8.03 -3.17 6.21
C LYS A 114 7.80 -3.16 4.69
N MET A 115 6.57 -2.92 4.25
CA MET A 115 6.25 -2.80 2.82
C MET A 115 6.99 -1.65 2.15
N LEU A 116 7.07 -0.49 2.80
CA LEU A 116 7.82 0.66 2.28
C LEU A 116 9.29 0.30 2.06
N MET A 117 9.91 -0.37 3.02
CA MET A 117 11.29 -0.83 2.91
C MET A 117 11.46 -1.86 1.78
N GLN A 118 10.59 -2.86 1.71
CA GLN A 118 10.66 -3.93 0.72
C GLN A 118 10.46 -3.40 -0.71
N PHE A 119 9.49 -2.52 -0.91
CA PHE A 119 9.26 -1.89 -2.23
C PHE A 119 10.34 -0.87 -2.57
N GLY A 120 10.87 -0.15 -1.58
CA GLY A 120 12.01 0.73 -1.75
C GLY A 120 13.24 -0.03 -2.23
N LEU A 121 13.52 -1.21 -1.65
CA LEU A 121 14.60 -2.09 -2.11
C LEU A 121 14.35 -2.59 -3.54
N LEU A 122 13.11 -2.97 -3.86
CA LEU A 122 12.76 -3.38 -5.22
C LEU A 122 13.03 -2.27 -6.25
N ILE A 123 12.66 -1.04 -5.94
CA ILE A 123 12.92 0.14 -6.78
C ILE A 123 14.44 0.37 -6.89
N LEU A 124 15.14 0.31 -5.75
CA LEU A 124 16.59 0.55 -5.67
C LEU A 124 17.40 -0.43 -6.52
N PHE A 125 16.99 -1.69 -6.61
CA PHE A 125 17.66 -2.71 -7.43
C PHE A 125 17.04 -2.82 -8.83
N GLY A 126 15.76 -2.63 -8.98
CA GLY A 126 15.04 -2.76 -10.24
C GLY A 126 15.41 -1.71 -11.28
N LEU A 127 15.51 -0.44 -10.89
CA LEU A 127 15.87 0.63 -11.83
C LEU A 127 17.29 0.49 -12.37
N PRO A 128 18.34 0.22 -11.55
CA PRO A 128 19.66 -0.09 -12.08
C PRO A 128 19.68 -1.31 -13.01
N PHE A 129 18.94 -2.36 -12.66
CA PHE A 129 18.83 -3.54 -13.50
C PHE A 129 18.21 -3.19 -14.87
N CYS A 130 17.08 -2.49 -14.88
CA CYS A 130 16.47 -2.05 -16.13
C CYS A 130 17.41 -1.15 -16.95
N HIS A 131 18.11 -0.22 -16.31
CA HIS A 131 19.08 0.63 -16.95
C HIS A 131 20.23 -0.18 -17.56
N TRP A 132 20.80 -1.13 -16.81
CA TRP A 132 21.84 -2.03 -17.29
C TRP A 132 21.36 -2.88 -18.48
N ALA A 133 20.16 -3.48 -18.37
CA ALA A 133 19.59 -4.30 -19.45
C ALA A 133 19.37 -3.48 -20.71
N MET A 134 18.80 -2.28 -20.57
CA MET A 134 18.63 -1.34 -21.69
C MET A 134 19.97 -1.04 -22.39
N ARG A 135 20.98 -0.66 -21.62
CA ARG A 135 22.31 -0.39 -22.21
C ARG A 135 22.92 -1.59 -22.93
N ARG A 136 22.76 -2.80 -22.35
CA ARG A 136 23.25 -4.03 -22.99
C ARG A 136 22.52 -4.34 -24.31
N LEU A 137 21.20 -4.19 -24.33
CA LEU A 137 20.41 -4.41 -25.53
C LEU A 137 20.72 -3.38 -26.60
N PHE A 138 20.85 -2.10 -26.24
CA PHE A 138 21.25 -1.05 -27.16
C PHE A 138 22.63 -1.27 -27.76
N ALA A 139 23.61 -1.62 -26.93
CA ALA A 139 24.96 -1.91 -27.42
C ALA A 139 25.01 -3.07 -28.44
N ARG A 140 24.08 -4.04 -28.29
CA ARG A 140 24.04 -5.23 -29.17
C ARG A 140 23.17 -5.04 -30.42
N TYR A 141 22.07 -4.33 -30.29
CA TYR A 141 21.02 -4.31 -31.32
C TYR A 141 20.62 -2.90 -31.79
N GLY A 142 21.07 -1.83 -31.12
CA GLY A 142 20.64 -0.46 -31.39
C GLY A 142 20.82 -0.03 -32.84
N HIS A 143 21.92 -0.47 -33.50
CA HIS A 143 22.18 -0.20 -34.92
C HIS A 143 21.12 -0.80 -35.86
N ARG A 144 20.43 -1.86 -35.44
CA ARG A 144 19.35 -2.50 -36.24
C ARG A 144 18.01 -1.81 -36.06
N TRP A 145 17.83 -1.09 -34.97
CA TRP A 145 16.54 -0.47 -34.62
C TRP A 145 16.43 0.99 -35.06
N GLY A 146 17.51 1.55 -35.61
CA GLY A 146 17.52 2.95 -36.05
C GLY A 146 17.42 3.98 -34.92
N THR A 147 17.55 3.52 -33.67
CA THR A 147 17.53 4.38 -32.46
C THR A 147 18.95 4.70 -32.06
N GLN A 148 19.23 5.98 -31.76
CA GLN A 148 20.61 6.43 -31.51
C GLN A 148 20.99 6.41 -30.05
N ALA A 149 20.04 6.48 -29.12
CA ALA A 149 20.31 6.53 -27.70
C ALA A 149 19.19 5.88 -26.86
N VAL A 150 19.53 5.46 -25.64
CA VAL A 150 18.58 4.97 -24.64
C VAL A 150 17.57 6.06 -24.25
N ALA A 151 17.96 7.34 -24.35
CA ALA A 151 17.11 8.50 -24.07
C ALA A 151 16.15 8.87 -25.21
N ASP A 152 16.23 8.19 -26.36
CA ASP A 152 15.33 8.41 -27.49
C ASP A 152 13.93 7.91 -27.13
N VAL A 153 12.89 8.65 -27.48
CA VAL A 153 11.49 8.26 -27.30
C VAL A 153 11.18 6.92 -27.99
N ALA A 154 11.84 6.64 -29.13
CA ALA A 154 11.76 5.37 -29.83
C ALA A 154 12.25 4.16 -28.98
N SER A 155 12.92 4.38 -27.85
CA SER A 155 13.32 3.33 -26.90
C SER A 155 12.22 2.91 -25.94
N LEU A 156 11.11 3.65 -25.84
CA LEU A 156 10.02 3.36 -24.89
C LEU A 156 9.43 1.94 -25.01
N PRO A 157 9.20 1.38 -26.21
CA PRO A 157 8.72 -0.01 -26.33
C PRO A 157 9.71 -1.02 -25.75
N LEU A 158 11.01 -0.79 -25.93
CA LEU A 158 12.05 -1.65 -25.37
C LEU A 158 12.09 -1.51 -23.83
N LEU A 159 11.97 -0.30 -23.31
CA LEU A 159 11.90 -0.06 -21.86
C LEU A 159 10.67 -0.79 -21.27
N ALA A 160 9.52 -0.69 -21.92
CA ALA A 160 8.32 -1.39 -21.49
C ALA A 160 8.52 -2.92 -21.50
N ALA A 161 9.16 -3.47 -22.53
CA ALA A 161 9.47 -4.90 -22.60
C ALA A 161 10.44 -5.34 -21.48
N VAL A 162 11.54 -4.61 -21.27
CA VAL A 162 12.52 -4.88 -20.20
C VAL A 162 11.84 -4.81 -18.83
N PHE A 163 11.05 -3.78 -18.59
CA PHE A 163 10.30 -3.62 -17.35
C PHE A 163 9.29 -4.75 -17.14
N SER A 164 8.57 -5.16 -18.19
CA SER A 164 7.61 -6.27 -18.10
C SER A 164 8.28 -7.60 -17.75
N VAL A 165 9.44 -7.89 -18.35
CA VAL A 165 10.23 -9.09 -18.02
C VAL A 165 10.74 -9.03 -16.59
N PHE A 166 11.23 -7.86 -16.15
CA PHE A 166 11.64 -7.64 -14.77
C PHE A 166 10.48 -7.88 -13.80
N MET A 167 9.31 -7.26 -14.04
CA MET A 167 8.13 -7.44 -13.20
C MET A 167 7.64 -8.88 -13.16
N LEU A 168 7.67 -9.59 -14.30
CA LEU A 168 7.35 -11.02 -14.34
C LEU A 168 8.26 -11.85 -13.43
N ALA A 169 9.57 -11.57 -13.45
CA ALA A 169 10.53 -12.28 -12.61
C ALA A 169 10.38 -11.96 -11.12
N VAL A 170 9.97 -10.72 -10.79
CA VAL A 170 9.85 -10.24 -9.40
C VAL A 170 8.48 -10.53 -8.79
N THR A 171 7.42 -10.68 -9.59
CA THR A 171 6.06 -10.92 -9.12
C THR A 171 5.92 -12.07 -8.12
N PRO A 172 6.56 -13.23 -8.28
CA PRO A 172 6.49 -14.31 -7.29
C PRO A 172 7.03 -13.89 -5.91
N ALA A 173 8.16 -13.18 -5.87
CA ALA A 173 8.73 -12.68 -4.62
C ALA A 173 7.81 -11.62 -3.98
N PHE A 174 7.27 -10.72 -4.78
CA PHE A 174 6.33 -9.69 -4.37
C PHE A 174 5.06 -10.30 -3.74
N ASN A 175 4.44 -11.27 -4.43
CA ASN A 175 3.27 -11.95 -3.92
C ASN A 175 3.56 -12.76 -2.65
N SER A 176 4.77 -13.34 -2.54
CA SER A 176 5.18 -14.05 -1.33
C SER A 176 5.30 -13.11 -0.12
N ILE A 177 5.87 -11.92 -0.32
CA ILE A 177 5.97 -10.88 0.72
C ILE A 177 4.58 -10.48 1.23
N ILE A 178 3.67 -10.14 0.31
CA ILE A 178 2.29 -9.77 0.67
C ILE A 178 1.63 -10.93 1.43
N ARG A 179 1.71 -12.16 0.89
CA ARG A 179 1.08 -13.32 1.49
C ARG A 179 1.58 -13.63 2.90
N ILE A 180 2.88 -13.44 3.16
CA ILE A 180 3.44 -13.61 4.50
C ILE A 180 2.84 -12.61 5.47
N GLN A 181 2.71 -11.34 5.08
CA GLN A 181 2.13 -10.29 5.92
C GLN A 181 0.64 -10.51 6.19
N GLU A 182 -0.11 -11.00 5.20
CA GLU A 182 -1.52 -11.40 5.41
C GLU A 182 -1.63 -12.56 6.41
N ILE A 183 -0.81 -13.59 6.28
CA ILE A 183 -0.79 -14.72 7.21
C ILE A 183 -0.35 -14.29 8.62
N GLU A 184 0.58 -13.34 8.72
CA GLU A 184 1.00 -12.79 10.02
C GLU A 184 -0.13 -11.99 10.67
N ALA A 185 -0.91 -11.24 9.90
CA ALA A 185 -2.03 -10.45 10.41
C ALA A 185 -3.21 -11.33 10.87
N ASP A 186 -3.39 -12.50 10.29
CA ASP A 186 -4.44 -13.47 10.64
C ASP A 186 -4.13 -14.29 11.91
N ARG A 187 -2.94 -14.20 12.48
CA ARG A 187 -2.49 -14.96 13.67
C ARG A 187 -2.72 -14.21 14.96
#